data_82fd4e9dc357ca2c25022d5b518ad1e0
#
_entry.id   82fd4e9dc357ca2c25022d5b518ad1e0
#
_cell.length_a   1.000
_cell.length_b   1.000
_cell.length_c   1.000
_cell.angle_alpha   90.00
_cell.angle_beta   90.00
_cell.angle_gamma   90.00
#
_symmetry.space_group_name_H-M   'P 1'
#
loop_
_entity.id
_entity.type
_entity.pdbx_description
1 polymer ?
#
loop_
_entity_poly.entity_id
_entity_poly.type
_entity_poly.pdbx_seq_one_letter_code
_entity_poly.pdbx_strand_id
1 'polypeptide(L)'
;MRSGGRGRPRLPVGERSLLERPSPPKRRLIPRAQLLPQLLLALTVALVFYTIWSSWHSQTEELPLGRELRGPLIGSLPEARVRRVVGQLDPHRLWNTFLRPLLVVRTPGSPGNLQVRKFLEATLRTLSAGWHIELDSFTASTPLGPLDFGNVVATLDPGAARHLTLACHYDSKLFPSGSAPFVGATDSAVPCSLLLELAQALDQELGKAKERAAPVTLQLLFLDGEEALKEWGPKDSLYGSQHLAQLMESTPHGLGSTRIQAIELFMLLDLLGAPNPTFYSHFPRTARWFHRLRSIEKRLHRLNLLQSHPWEVMYFQTGEPPISVEDDHIPFLRRD
;
A
#
# COMPACT_ATOMS: atom_id res chain seq x y z
N MET A 1 61.34 -23.92 -30.50
CA MET A 1 61.41 -24.95 -31.58
C MET A 1 60.05 -24.97 -32.26
N ARG A 2 60.04 -24.54 -33.49
CA ARG A 2 59.39 -25.07 -34.70
C ARG A 2 57.90 -25.39 -34.55
N SER A 3 56.98 -24.67 -35.20
CA SER A 3 56.79 -24.49 -36.66
C SER A 3 55.81 -25.51 -37.28
N GLY A 4 54.81 -25.03 -37.95
CA GLY A 4 54.04 -25.69 -39.00
C GLY A 4 52.54 -25.38 -38.82
N GLY A 5 51.77 -24.74 -39.61
CA GLY A 5 51.90 -24.31 -40.99
C GLY A 5 50.98 -25.11 -41.91
N ARG A 6 50.07 -24.35 -42.61
CA ARG A 6 49.33 -24.74 -43.83
C ARG A 6 48.01 -25.47 -43.60
N GLY A 7 46.94 -25.26 -44.38
CA GLY A 7 46.78 -24.49 -45.59
C GLY A 7 45.31 -24.49 -46.01
N ARG A 8 44.86 -23.42 -46.67
CA ARG A 8 43.56 -23.32 -47.34
C ARG A 8 43.51 -24.12 -48.64
N PRO A 9 42.39 -24.69 -48.99
CA PRO A 9 42.09 -25.03 -50.36
C PRO A 9 41.22 -23.95 -51.04
N ARG A 10 41.55 -23.63 -52.26
CA ARG A 10 40.88 -22.74 -53.20
C ARG A 10 39.64 -23.41 -53.79
N LEU A 11 38.60 -22.63 -54.03
CA LEU A 11 37.42 -22.97 -54.85
C LEU A 11 37.74 -22.86 -56.35
N PRO A 12 37.12 -23.69 -57.20
CA PRO A 12 37.17 -23.50 -58.66
C PRO A 12 36.07 -22.51 -59.12
N VAL A 13 36.47 -21.78 -60.17
CA VAL A 13 35.61 -20.88 -60.97
C VAL A 13 34.79 -21.75 -61.94
N GLY A 14 33.46 -21.50 -61.99
CA GLY A 14 32.53 -22.09 -62.93
C GLY A 14 31.31 -21.27 -63.19
N GLU A 15 31.27 -20.73 -64.40
CA GLU A 15 30.14 -20.36 -65.26
C GLU A 15 29.03 -19.42 -64.77
N ARG A 16 28.98 -18.27 -65.44
CA ARG A 16 27.86 -17.35 -65.56
C ARG A 16 26.70 -17.97 -66.34
N SER A 17 25.55 -18.13 -65.76
CA SER A 17 24.27 -18.21 -66.47
C SER A 17 23.47 -16.95 -66.22
N LEU A 18 23.13 -16.32 -67.32
CA LEU A 18 22.23 -15.15 -67.39
C LEU A 18 20.84 -15.59 -66.95
N LEU A 19 20.39 -15.12 -65.80
CA LEU A 19 18.98 -15.21 -65.39
C LEU A 19 18.38 -13.81 -65.40
N GLU A 20 17.35 -13.67 -66.22
CA GLU A 20 16.52 -12.51 -66.43
C GLU A 20 15.96 -11.95 -65.12
N ARG A 21 15.97 -10.63 -64.98
CA ARG A 21 15.29 -9.94 -63.88
C ARG A 21 13.80 -10.05 -64.05
N PRO A 22 13.04 -10.50 -63.07
CA PRO A 22 11.59 -10.39 -63.12
C PRO A 22 11.16 -8.91 -63.01
N SER A 23 10.30 -8.48 -63.89
CA SER A 23 9.66 -7.17 -63.89
C SER A 23 8.87 -6.91 -62.62
N PRO A 24 8.84 -5.66 -62.10
CA PRO A 24 8.09 -5.32 -60.88
C PRO A 24 6.59 -5.50 -61.11
N PRO A 25 5.82 -5.94 -60.08
CA PRO A 25 4.39 -6.14 -60.21
C PRO A 25 3.69 -4.77 -60.46
N LYS A 26 2.90 -4.69 -61.50
CA LYS A 26 2.06 -3.53 -61.81
C LYS A 26 1.08 -3.30 -60.64
N ARG A 27 1.25 -2.22 -59.90
CA ARG A 27 0.26 -1.74 -58.93
C ARG A 27 -1.04 -1.42 -59.68
N ARG A 28 -2.09 -2.20 -59.44
CA ARG A 28 -3.45 -1.85 -59.89
C ARG A 28 -3.90 -0.64 -59.09
N LEU A 29 -3.98 0.51 -59.74
CA LEU A 29 -4.64 1.72 -59.20
C LEU A 29 -6.13 1.41 -59.07
N ILE A 30 -6.62 1.35 -57.85
CA ILE A 30 -8.06 1.23 -57.56
C ILE A 30 -8.76 2.50 -58.09
N PRO A 31 -9.83 2.38 -58.85
CA PRO A 31 -10.53 3.56 -59.38
C PRO A 31 -11.03 4.43 -58.22
N ARG A 32 -10.76 5.74 -58.29
CA ARG A 32 -11.18 6.73 -57.28
C ARG A 32 -12.67 6.66 -56.88
N ALA A 33 -13.54 6.20 -57.78
CA ALA A 33 -14.95 5.99 -57.50
C ALA A 33 -15.29 4.89 -56.49
N GLN A 34 -14.37 3.92 -56.25
CA GLN A 34 -14.57 2.84 -55.24
C GLN A 34 -14.01 3.19 -53.88
N LEU A 35 -13.21 4.24 -53.74
CA LEU A 35 -12.65 4.68 -52.45
C LEU A 35 -13.67 5.46 -51.61
N LEU A 36 -14.61 6.13 -52.21
CA LEU A 36 -15.60 6.95 -51.50
C LEU A 36 -16.55 6.11 -50.62
N PRO A 37 -17.15 5.00 -51.07
CA PRO A 37 -18.00 4.16 -50.23
C PRO A 37 -17.17 3.42 -49.13
N GLN A 38 -15.92 3.08 -49.38
CA GLN A 38 -15.05 2.44 -48.36
C GLN A 38 -14.64 3.46 -47.29
N LEU A 39 -14.40 4.71 -47.64
CA LEU A 39 -14.13 5.78 -46.68
C LEU A 39 -15.39 6.13 -45.87
N LEU A 40 -16.57 6.15 -46.48
CA LEU A 40 -17.82 6.34 -45.76
C LEU A 40 -18.13 5.20 -44.81
N LEU A 41 -17.87 3.94 -45.19
CA LEU A 41 -18.04 2.78 -44.36
C LEU A 41 -17.04 2.81 -43.17
N ALA A 42 -15.79 3.18 -43.41
CA ALA A 42 -14.78 3.31 -42.36
C ALA A 42 -15.14 4.40 -41.32
N LEU A 43 -15.66 5.54 -41.82
CA LEU A 43 -16.13 6.64 -40.97
C LEU A 43 -17.37 6.26 -40.15
N THR A 44 -18.33 5.55 -40.74
CA THR A 44 -19.51 5.08 -39.99
C THR A 44 -19.13 4.04 -38.93
N VAL A 45 -18.23 3.10 -39.22
CA VAL A 45 -17.70 2.13 -38.25
C VAL A 45 -16.95 2.85 -37.14
N ALA A 46 -16.11 3.83 -37.47
CA ALA A 46 -15.39 4.62 -36.44
C ALA A 46 -16.36 5.43 -35.57
N LEU A 47 -17.44 5.99 -36.15
CA LEU A 47 -18.46 6.72 -35.41
C LEU A 47 -19.25 5.80 -34.46
N VAL A 48 -19.60 4.60 -34.91
CA VAL A 48 -20.27 3.57 -34.07
C VAL A 48 -19.34 3.10 -32.94
N PHE A 49 -18.06 2.86 -33.22
CA PHE A 49 -17.09 2.54 -32.18
C PHE A 49 -16.93 3.71 -31.21
N TYR A 50 -16.87 4.94 -31.68
CA TYR A 50 -16.80 6.13 -30.83
C TYR A 50 -18.04 6.27 -29.94
N THR A 51 -19.25 6.07 -30.47
CA THR A 51 -20.48 6.14 -29.67
C THR A 51 -20.59 5.00 -28.65
N ILE A 52 -20.19 3.77 -29.02
CA ILE A 52 -20.10 2.65 -28.07
C ILE A 52 -19.03 2.93 -27.00
N TRP A 53 -17.86 3.39 -27.40
CA TRP A 53 -16.79 3.79 -26.49
C TRP A 53 -17.22 4.92 -25.56
N SER A 54 -17.83 5.98 -26.07
CA SER A 54 -18.31 7.11 -25.27
C SER A 54 -19.47 6.69 -24.34
N SER A 55 -20.39 5.83 -24.81
CA SER A 55 -21.45 5.28 -23.96
C SER A 55 -20.90 4.34 -22.88
N TRP A 56 -19.86 3.59 -23.17
CA TRP A 56 -19.20 2.74 -22.17
C TRP A 56 -18.36 3.56 -21.19
N HIS A 57 -17.72 4.63 -21.66
CA HIS A 57 -17.00 5.58 -20.78
C HIS A 57 -17.95 6.49 -20.00
N SER A 58 -19.14 6.79 -20.51
CA SER A 58 -20.16 7.52 -19.77
C SER A 58 -20.98 6.65 -18.82
N GLN A 59 -20.98 5.33 -19.00
CA GLN A 59 -21.53 4.37 -18.02
C GLN A 59 -20.52 3.97 -16.92
N THR A 60 -19.24 4.36 -17.05
CA THR A 60 -18.36 4.53 -15.90
C THR A 60 -18.56 5.91 -15.28
N GLU A 61 -19.76 6.50 -15.40
CA GLU A 61 -20.19 7.55 -14.51
C GLU A 61 -20.19 6.97 -13.10
N GLU A 62 -19.10 7.35 -12.38
CA GLU A 62 -19.18 7.79 -11.02
C GLU A 62 -20.45 7.31 -10.30
N LEU A 63 -20.40 6.10 -9.77
CA LEU A 63 -21.02 5.90 -8.48
C LEU A 63 -20.70 7.16 -7.67
N PRO A 64 -21.66 7.79 -6.99
CA PRO A 64 -21.44 9.05 -6.27
C PRO A 64 -20.57 8.86 -5.03
N LEU A 65 -19.41 8.21 -5.18
CA LEU A 65 -18.39 8.00 -4.17
C LEU A 65 -17.58 9.27 -3.88
N GLY A 66 -17.72 10.30 -4.71
CA GLY A 66 -16.92 11.51 -4.64
C GLY A 66 -17.49 12.62 -3.74
N ARG A 67 -18.69 12.50 -3.20
CA ARG A 67 -19.36 13.64 -2.59
C ARG A 67 -19.20 13.77 -1.07
N GLU A 68 -18.85 12.71 -0.34
CA GLU A 68 -18.89 12.73 1.12
C GLU A 68 -17.54 12.92 1.83
N LEU A 69 -16.41 12.72 1.18
CA LEU A 69 -15.10 13.10 1.71
C LEU A 69 -14.75 14.58 1.50
N ARG A 70 -15.72 15.41 1.11
CA ARG A 70 -15.58 16.87 1.18
C ARG A 70 -15.86 17.39 2.60
N GLY A 71 -15.29 16.74 3.61
CA GLY A 71 -14.93 17.45 4.82
C GLY A 71 -14.00 18.61 4.45
N PRO A 72 -13.98 19.71 5.19
CA PRO A 72 -13.16 20.86 4.85
C PRO A 72 -11.73 20.38 4.57
N LEU A 73 -11.21 20.71 3.39
CA LEU A 73 -9.82 20.42 3.03
C LEU A 73 -8.94 20.81 4.22
N ILE A 74 -7.96 19.98 4.60
CA ILE A 74 -7.03 20.32 5.71
C ILE A 74 -6.41 21.70 5.50
N GLY A 75 -6.30 22.17 4.25
CA GLY A 75 -5.97 23.55 3.89
C GLY A 75 -6.95 24.60 4.41
N SER A 76 -8.20 24.26 4.74
CA SER A 76 -9.22 25.18 5.28
C SER A 76 -9.33 25.15 6.81
N LEU A 77 -8.64 24.23 7.52
CA LEU A 77 -8.67 24.22 8.98
C LEU A 77 -7.98 25.47 9.54
N PRO A 78 -8.57 26.15 10.55
CA PRO A 78 -7.90 27.26 11.25
C PRO A 78 -6.53 26.84 11.79
N GLU A 79 -5.56 27.76 11.78
CA GLU A 79 -4.21 27.48 12.30
C GLU A 79 -4.24 27.03 13.76
N ALA A 80 -5.02 27.68 14.60
CA ALA A 80 -5.18 27.31 16.01
C ALA A 80 -5.61 25.86 16.20
N ARG A 81 -6.45 25.32 15.29
CA ARG A 81 -6.87 23.92 15.33
C ARG A 81 -5.74 22.98 14.94
N VAL A 82 -4.94 23.34 13.93
CA VAL A 82 -3.74 22.55 13.53
C VAL A 82 -2.74 22.51 14.67
N ARG A 83 -2.41 23.66 15.29
CA ARG A 83 -1.51 23.72 16.44
C ARG A 83 -2.01 22.91 17.63
N ARG A 84 -3.32 22.92 17.88
CA ARG A 84 -3.93 22.10 18.94
C ARG A 84 -3.74 20.62 18.67
N VAL A 85 -4.04 20.15 17.46
CA VAL A 85 -3.91 18.71 17.09
C VAL A 85 -2.45 18.26 17.20
N VAL A 86 -1.52 19.03 16.63
CA VAL A 86 -0.08 18.70 16.72
C VAL A 86 0.42 18.75 18.16
N GLY A 87 -0.06 19.68 18.96
CA GLY A 87 0.31 19.82 20.37
C GLY A 87 -0.23 18.70 21.29
N GLN A 88 -1.08 17.81 20.81
CA GLN A 88 -1.53 16.62 21.54
C GLN A 88 -0.55 15.45 21.39
N LEU A 89 0.33 15.48 20.38
CA LEU A 89 1.38 14.49 20.21
C LEU A 89 2.47 14.69 21.26
N ASP A 90 2.84 13.60 21.92
CA ASP A 90 3.85 13.61 22.99
C ASP A 90 4.99 12.63 22.64
N PRO A 91 6.15 13.14 22.18
CA PRO A 91 7.32 12.29 21.87
C PRO A 91 7.82 11.50 23.06
N HIS A 92 7.68 12.00 24.29
CA HIS A 92 8.09 11.31 25.50
C HIS A 92 7.17 10.10 25.79
N ARG A 93 5.85 10.28 25.64
CA ARG A 93 4.86 9.20 25.75
C ARG A 93 5.08 8.17 24.65
N LEU A 94 5.27 8.62 23.39
CA LEU A 94 5.58 7.73 22.27
C LEU A 94 6.79 6.83 22.61
N TRP A 95 7.88 7.41 23.10
CA TRP A 95 9.11 6.68 23.40
C TRP A 95 8.95 5.75 24.61
N ASN A 96 8.52 6.28 25.76
CA ASN A 96 8.58 5.56 27.01
C ASN A 96 7.37 4.64 27.24
N THR A 97 6.18 5.06 26.79
CA THR A 97 4.95 4.30 27.05
C THR A 97 4.65 3.31 25.94
N PHE A 98 4.87 3.68 24.67
CA PHE A 98 4.47 2.84 23.55
C PHE A 98 5.63 2.10 22.90
N LEU A 99 6.76 2.76 22.61
CA LEU A 99 7.86 2.12 21.88
C LEU A 99 8.67 1.15 22.76
N ARG A 100 9.09 1.55 23.97
CA ARG A 100 9.94 0.72 24.82
C ARG A 100 9.37 -0.69 25.08
N PRO A 101 8.09 -0.89 25.36
CA PRO A 101 7.50 -2.22 25.52
C PRO A 101 7.55 -3.09 24.26
N LEU A 102 7.65 -2.49 23.06
CA LEU A 102 7.75 -3.18 21.79
C LEU A 102 9.18 -3.60 21.44
N LEU A 103 10.20 -3.02 22.09
CA LEU A 103 11.63 -3.30 21.82
C LEU A 103 12.09 -4.62 22.47
N VAL A 104 11.41 -5.70 22.14
CA VAL A 104 11.73 -7.08 22.53
C VAL A 104 11.76 -7.97 21.29
N VAL A 105 12.47 -9.10 21.36
CA VAL A 105 12.36 -10.13 20.32
C VAL A 105 10.95 -10.69 20.35
N ARG A 106 10.23 -10.56 19.25
CA ARG A 106 8.79 -10.86 19.14
C ARG A 106 8.46 -11.64 17.86
N THR A 107 9.32 -12.60 17.53
CA THR A 107 9.09 -13.49 16.38
C THR A 107 7.77 -14.24 16.54
N PRO A 108 7.05 -14.56 15.44
CA PRO A 108 5.77 -15.26 15.49
C PRO A 108 5.82 -16.53 16.37
N GLY A 109 4.78 -16.74 17.18
CA GLY A 109 4.69 -17.87 18.12
C GLY A 109 5.56 -17.76 19.37
N SER A 110 6.40 -16.73 19.52
CA SER A 110 7.26 -16.55 20.69
C SER A 110 6.52 -15.94 21.90
N PRO A 111 7.04 -16.10 23.12
CA PRO A 111 6.50 -15.40 24.30
C PRO A 111 6.52 -13.87 24.16
N GLY A 112 7.55 -13.30 23.51
CA GLY A 112 7.64 -11.86 23.26
C GLY A 112 6.57 -11.37 22.30
N ASN A 113 6.24 -12.15 21.26
CA ASN A 113 5.13 -11.84 20.35
C ASN A 113 3.79 -11.79 21.12
N LEU A 114 3.51 -12.82 21.93
CA LEU A 114 2.30 -12.84 22.75
C LEU A 114 2.25 -11.68 23.76
N GLN A 115 3.39 -11.33 24.37
CA GLN A 115 3.49 -10.19 25.30
C GLN A 115 3.14 -8.88 24.58
N VAL A 116 3.69 -8.65 23.42
CA VAL A 116 3.44 -7.43 22.63
C VAL A 116 1.98 -7.40 22.17
N ARG A 117 1.41 -8.48 21.66
CA ARG A 117 -0.01 -8.55 21.28
C ARG A 117 -0.93 -8.17 22.44
N LYS A 118 -0.69 -8.72 23.63
CA LYS A 118 -1.44 -8.36 24.84
C LYS A 118 -1.26 -6.91 25.25
N PHE A 119 -0.06 -6.36 25.08
CA PHE A 119 0.22 -4.94 25.34
C PHE A 119 -0.57 -4.03 24.40
N LEU A 120 -0.58 -4.33 23.08
CA LEU A 120 -1.35 -3.59 22.10
C LEU A 120 -2.85 -3.58 22.44
N GLU A 121 -3.41 -4.77 22.69
CA GLU A 121 -4.81 -4.94 23.09
C GLU A 121 -5.15 -4.15 24.36
N ALA A 122 -4.35 -4.34 25.42
CA ALA A 122 -4.58 -3.67 26.70
C ALA A 122 -4.51 -2.14 26.57
N THR A 123 -3.53 -1.63 25.82
CA THR A 123 -3.37 -0.20 25.59
C THR A 123 -4.61 0.40 24.91
N LEU A 124 -5.08 -0.22 23.82
CA LEU A 124 -6.25 0.25 23.07
C LEU A 124 -7.54 0.19 23.91
N ARG A 125 -7.67 -0.81 24.81
CA ARG A 125 -8.83 -0.92 25.72
C ARG A 125 -8.87 0.17 26.78
N THR A 126 -7.76 0.85 27.09
CA THR A 126 -7.72 1.96 28.04
C THR A 126 -8.20 3.28 27.46
N LEU A 127 -8.31 3.39 26.13
CA LEU A 127 -8.71 4.61 25.44
C LEU A 127 -10.22 4.93 25.63
N SER A 128 -10.53 6.20 25.91
CA SER A 128 -11.89 6.61 26.26
C SER A 128 -12.84 6.63 25.05
N ALA A 129 -12.32 6.68 23.82
CA ALA A 129 -13.13 6.59 22.61
C ALA A 129 -13.86 5.24 22.43
N GLY A 130 -13.49 4.23 23.22
CA GLY A 130 -14.19 2.95 23.29
C GLY A 130 -14.03 2.13 22.00
N TRP A 131 -12.81 1.77 21.67
CA TRP A 131 -12.48 0.94 20.53
C TRP A 131 -13.09 -0.46 20.63
N HIS A 132 -13.61 -0.95 19.53
CA HIS A 132 -13.95 -2.36 19.35
C HIS A 132 -12.69 -3.12 18.92
N ILE A 133 -12.28 -4.12 19.71
CA ILE A 133 -11.02 -4.85 19.49
C ILE A 133 -11.34 -6.32 19.25
N GLU A 134 -10.91 -6.82 18.09
CA GLU A 134 -11.00 -8.21 17.67
C GLU A 134 -9.59 -8.80 17.62
N LEU A 135 -9.45 -10.02 18.10
CA LEU A 135 -8.23 -10.83 17.95
C LEU A 135 -8.47 -11.87 16.86
N ASP A 136 -7.78 -11.73 15.74
CA ASP A 136 -7.81 -12.68 14.64
C ASP A 136 -6.69 -13.70 14.84
N SER A 137 -6.99 -14.81 15.49
CA SER A 137 -6.04 -15.88 15.84
C SER A 137 -6.20 -17.07 14.90
N PHE A 138 -5.09 -17.54 14.35
CA PHE A 138 -5.07 -18.64 13.40
C PHE A 138 -3.76 -19.43 13.47
N THR A 139 -3.76 -20.66 12.96
CA THR A 139 -2.55 -21.47 12.79
C THR A 139 -2.24 -21.59 11.30
N ALA A 140 -0.99 -21.36 10.92
CA ALA A 140 -0.54 -21.53 9.54
C ALA A 140 0.61 -22.54 9.44
N SER A 141 0.68 -23.22 8.29
CA SER A 141 1.83 -24.05 7.95
C SER A 141 2.98 -23.16 7.50
N THR A 142 4.14 -23.34 8.11
CA THR A 142 5.34 -22.55 7.84
C THR A 142 6.54 -23.46 7.51
N PRO A 143 7.65 -22.93 7.02
CA PRO A 143 8.88 -23.70 6.83
C PRO A 143 9.49 -24.26 8.14
N LEU A 144 9.00 -23.82 9.30
CA LEU A 144 9.39 -24.32 10.63
C LEU A 144 8.36 -25.30 11.23
N GLY A 145 7.31 -25.65 10.49
CA GLY A 145 6.15 -26.39 10.96
C GLY A 145 4.95 -25.47 11.23
N PRO A 146 3.84 -26.01 11.77
CA PRO A 146 2.68 -25.21 12.14
C PRO A 146 3.05 -24.18 13.22
N LEU A 147 2.65 -22.91 13.04
CA LEU A 147 2.80 -21.85 14.04
C LEU A 147 1.49 -21.09 14.21
N ASP A 148 1.29 -20.60 15.43
CA ASP A 148 0.15 -19.76 15.78
C ASP A 148 0.48 -18.29 15.59
N PHE A 149 -0.41 -17.57 14.93
CA PHE A 149 -0.36 -16.14 14.67
C PHE A 149 -1.58 -15.45 15.26
N GLY A 150 -1.50 -14.13 15.40
CA GLY A 150 -2.64 -13.38 15.90
C GLY A 150 -2.59 -11.91 15.58
N ASN A 151 -3.45 -11.45 14.67
CA ASN A 151 -3.63 -10.04 14.37
C ASN A 151 -4.48 -9.35 15.46
N VAL A 152 -4.22 -8.07 15.69
CA VAL A 152 -5.08 -7.19 16.50
C VAL A 152 -5.78 -6.22 15.57
N VAL A 153 -7.10 -6.29 15.52
CA VAL A 153 -7.95 -5.39 14.73
C VAL A 153 -8.71 -4.48 15.68
N ALA A 154 -8.43 -3.18 15.63
CA ALA A 154 -9.12 -2.18 16.45
C ALA A 154 -9.91 -1.26 15.55
N THR A 155 -11.24 -1.28 15.66
CA THR A 155 -12.15 -0.44 14.89
C THR A 155 -12.89 0.50 15.84
N LEU A 156 -12.84 1.80 15.57
CA LEU A 156 -13.46 2.79 16.44
C LEU A 156 -15.00 2.66 16.45
N ASP A 157 -15.60 2.57 15.26
CA ASP A 157 -17.04 2.34 15.06
C ASP A 157 -17.26 1.25 14.00
N PRO A 158 -17.49 -0.02 14.40
CA PRO A 158 -17.72 -1.11 13.46
C PRO A 158 -18.99 -0.95 12.60
N GLY A 159 -19.93 -0.08 13.01
CA GLY A 159 -21.15 0.19 12.25
C GLY A 159 -20.98 1.25 11.16
N ALA A 160 -19.85 1.95 11.11
CA ALA A 160 -19.60 2.94 10.08
C ALA A 160 -19.46 2.32 8.69
N ALA A 161 -20.02 2.99 7.68
CA ALA A 161 -20.08 2.46 6.33
C ALA A 161 -18.69 2.22 5.69
N ARG A 162 -17.69 3.03 6.09
CA ARG A 162 -16.34 2.98 5.52
C ARG A 162 -15.26 3.14 6.58
N HIS A 163 -14.08 2.57 6.29
CA HIS A 163 -12.94 2.59 7.18
C HIS A 163 -11.74 3.32 6.55
N LEU A 164 -11.15 4.24 7.29
CA LEU A 164 -9.76 4.66 7.08
C LEU A 164 -8.90 3.68 7.88
N THR A 165 -8.18 2.81 7.18
CA THR A 165 -7.40 1.74 7.80
C THR A 165 -5.93 2.11 7.81
N LEU A 166 -5.33 2.14 9.01
CA LEU A 166 -3.90 2.28 9.22
C LEU A 166 -3.36 0.95 9.72
N ALA A 167 -2.26 0.47 9.15
CA ALA A 167 -1.69 -0.82 9.47
C ALA A 167 -0.19 -0.75 9.75
N CYS A 168 0.31 -1.66 10.56
CA CYS A 168 1.71 -2.01 10.73
C CYS A 168 1.81 -3.50 11.08
N HIS A 169 2.98 -4.13 10.93
CA HIS A 169 3.22 -5.42 11.54
C HIS A 169 3.89 -5.26 12.90
N TYR A 170 3.62 -6.18 13.83
CA TYR A 170 4.20 -6.10 15.17
C TYR A 170 5.17 -7.23 15.48
N ASP A 171 5.30 -8.24 14.63
CA ASP A 171 6.34 -9.26 14.76
C ASP A 171 7.73 -8.70 14.46
N SER A 172 8.76 -9.43 14.77
CA SER A 172 10.14 -9.12 14.41
C SER A 172 10.77 -10.29 13.68
N LYS A 173 11.71 -9.99 12.81
CA LYS A 173 12.43 -10.98 12.00
C LYS A 173 13.13 -12.04 12.87
N LEU A 174 13.01 -13.29 12.45
CA LEU A 174 13.77 -14.40 13.00
C LEU A 174 15.13 -14.47 12.33
N PHE A 175 16.20 -14.35 13.14
CA PHE A 175 17.57 -14.57 12.69
C PHE A 175 18.10 -15.94 13.15
N PRO A 176 19.11 -16.50 12.46
CA PRO A 176 19.74 -17.76 12.85
C PRO A 176 20.25 -17.75 14.29
N SER A 177 20.26 -18.91 14.92
CA SER A 177 20.80 -19.10 16.28
C SER A 177 22.22 -18.56 16.40
N GLY A 178 22.50 -17.80 17.47
CA GLY A 178 23.79 -17.14 17.70
C GLY A 178 23.88 -15.72 17.16
N SER A 179 22.90 -15.23 16.44
CA SER A 179 22.80 -13.81 16.09
C SER A 179 22.47 -12.96 17.34
N ALA A 180 22.86 -11.69 17.32
CA ALA A 180 22.43 -10.74 18.34
C ALA A 180 20.88 -10.63 18.33
N PRO A 181 20.25 -10.41 19.50
CA PRO A 181 18.81 -10.21 19.57
C PRO A 181 18.36 -9.06 18.65
N PHE A 182 17.46 -9.36 17.72
CA PHE A 182 16.91 -8.36 16.80
C PHE A 182 15.50 -7.97 17.27
N VAL A 183 15.34 -6.71 17.61
CA VAL A 183 14.09 -6.18 18.16
C VAL A 183 13.24 -5.42 17.12
N GLY A 184 13.66 -5.38 15.85
CA GLY A 184 12.91 -4.71 14.78
C GLY A 184 12.42 -3.33 15.19
N ALA A 185 13.35 -2.41 15.55
CA ALA A 185 12.96 -1.10 16.08
C ALA A 185 12.23 -0.26 15.03
N THR A 186 12.84 -0.10 13.86
CA THR A 186 12.21 0.56 12.70
C THR A 186 11.28 -0.37 11.93
N ASP A 187 11.40 -1.66 12.15
CA ASP A 187 10.79 -2.76 11.41
C ASP A 187 10.03 -3.71 12.38
N SER A 188 8.84 -3.45 12.89
CA SER A 188 8.08 -2.21 12.77
C SER A 188 7.58 -1.73 14.15
N ALA A 189 8.46 -1.76 15.20
CA ALA A 189 8.06 -1.28 16.54
C ALA A 189 7.71 0.22 16.55
N VAL A 190 8.47 1.06 15.84
CA VAL A 190 8.16 2.49 15.70
C VAL A 190 6.84 2.70 14.96
N PRO A 191 6.56 2.10 13.80
CA PRO A 191 5.25 2.15 13.18
C PRO A 191 4.10 1.84 14.13
N CYS A 192 4.18 0.72 14.87
CA CYS A 192 3.15 0.33 15.84
C CYS A 192 2.99 1.37 16.95
N SER A 193 4.09 1.91 17.48
CA SER A 193 4.05 2.95 18.51
C SER A 193 3.44 4.26 18.01
N LEU A 194 3.65 4.60 16.73
CA LEU A 194 3.03 5.77 16.09
C LEU A 194 1.50 5.62 16.00
N LEU A 195 1.00 4.41 15.67
CA LEU A 195 -0.45 4.14 15.66
C LEU A 195 -1.07 4.27 17.06
N LEU A 196 -0.39 3.78 18.10
CA LEU A 196 -0.85 3.92 19.49
C LEU A 196 -0.82 5.40 19.93
N GLU A 197 0.24 6.13 19.60
CA GLU A 197 0.35 7.55 19.92
C GLU A 197 -0.75 8.37 19.21
N LEU A 198 -1.03 8.07 17.94
CA LEU A 198 -2.10 8.70 17.19
C LEU A 198 -3.47 8.44 17.85
N ALA A 199 -3.76 7.19 18.23
CA ALA A 199 -5.01 6.82 18.88
C ALA A 199 -5.19 7.55 20.22
N GLN A 200 -4.12 7.62 21.03
CA GLN A 200 -4.12 8.32 22.33
C GLN A 200 -4.23 9.84 22.17
N ALA A 201 -3.45 10.43 21.26
CA ALA A 201 -3.45 11.87 21.04
C ALA A 201 -4.81 12.39 20.54
N LEU A 202 -5.51 11.58 19.74
CA LEU A 202 -6.82 11.93 19.17
C LEU A 202 -8.02 11.34 19.93
N ASP A 203 -7.81 10.71 21.08
CA ASP A 203 -8.83 9.93 21.79
C ASP A 203 -10.14 10.68 21.98
N GLN A 204 -10.09 11.94 22.44
CA GLN A 204 -11.28 12.78 22.64
C GLN A 204 -11.97 13.14 21.31
N GLU A 205 -11.21 13.48 20.28
CA GLU A 205 -11.73 13.81 18.96
C GLU A 205 -12.38 12.60 18.29
N LEU A 206 -11.76 11.43 18.46
CA LEU A 206 -12.26 10.16 17.96
C LEU A 206 -13.57 9.76 18.66
N GLY A 207 -13.65 9.90 19.99
CA GLY A 207 -14.89 9.70 20.74
C GLY A 207 -16.03 10.57 20.21
N LYS A 208 -15.78 11.86 20.00
CA LYS A 208 -16.77 12.79 19.42
C LYS A 208 -17.14 12.43 17.97
N ALA A 209 -16.22 11.89 17.17
CA ALA A 209 -16.52 11.45 15.82
C ALA A 209 -17.45 10.22 15.83
N LYS A 210 -17.20 9.27 16.74
CA LYS A 210 -18.03 8.09 16.96
C LYS A 210 -19.46 8.50 17.42
N GLU A 211 -19.57 9.38 18.40
CA GLU A 211 -20.87 9.90 18.90
C GLU A 211 -21.72 10.54 17.78
N ARG A 212 -21.09 11.14 16.79
CA ARG A 212 -21.76 11.74 15.63
C ARG A 212 -22.07 10.75 14.52
N ALA A 213 -21.81 9.47 14.70
CA ALA A 213 -21.94 8.41 13.69
C ALA A 213 -21.30 8.82 12.34
N ALA A 214 -20.04 9.21 12.39
CA ALA A 214 -19.31 9.63 11.19
C ALA A 214 -19.33 8.51 10.13
N PRO A 215 -19.57 8.80 8.85
CA PRO A 215 -19.68 7.78 7.81
C PRO A 215 -18.37 7.05 7.51
N VAL A 216 -17.23 7.63 7.91
CA VAL A 216 -15.91 7.03 7.86
C VAL A 216 -15.34 6.95 9.27
N THR A 217 -14.93 5.77 9.67
CA THR A 217 -14.30 5.50 10.97
C THR A 217 -12.82 5.19 10.83
N LEU A 218 -12.08 5.29 11.94
CA LEU A 218 -10.68 4.85 11.99
C LEU A 218 -10.61 3.38 12.36
N GLN A 219 -9.79 2.62 11.64
CA GLN A 219 -9.44 1.24 11.93
C GLN A 219 -7.91 1.11 11.99
N LEU A 220 -7.41 0.41 13.01
CA LEU A 220 -5.99 0.10 13.19
C LEU A 220 -5.79 -1.40 13.09
N LEU A 221 -4.82 -1.82 12.27
CA LEU A 221 -4.43 -3.21 12.12
C LEU A 221 -2.99 -3.37 12.61
N PHE A 222 -2.79 -4.25 13.58
CA PHE A 222 -1.48 -4.70 14.00
C PHE A 222 -1.33 -6.14 13.55
N LEU A 223 -0.57 -6.35 12.49
CA LEU A 223 -0.45 -7.60 11.78
C LEU A 223 0.68 -8.45 12.36
N ASP A 224 0.52 -9.77 12.33
CA ASP A 224 1.49 -10.74 12.82
C ASP A 224 2.05 -11.57 11.67
N GLY A 225 3.33 -11.88 11.70
CA GLY A 225 3.97 -12.73 10.71
C GLY A 225 4.08 -12.07 9.34
N GLU A 226 4.39 -10.80 9.28
CA GLU A 226 4.85 -10.13 8.07
C GLU A 226 6.16 -10.75 7.62
N GLU A 227 7.10 -10.91 8.54
CA GLU A 227 8.46 -11.35 8.32
C GLU A 227 8.58 -12.83 7.91
N ALA A 228 9.44 -13.08 6.93
CA ALA A 228 9.76 -14.43 6.54
C ALA A 228 10.51 -15.18 7.65
N LEU A 229 10.13 -16.44 7.90
CA LEU A 229 10.77 -17.30 8.88
C LEU A 229 12.05 -17.94 8.35
N LYS A 230 12.18 -18.12 7.05
CA LYS A 230 13.39 -18.57 6.35
C LYS A 230 13.70 -17.72 5.14
N GLU A 231 12.82 -17.69 4.14
CA GLU A 231 13.08 -17.05 2.87
C GLU A 231 11.82 -16.33 2.39
N TRP A 232 11.96 -15.03 2.11
CA TRP A 232 10.86 -14.20 1.65
C TRP A 232 10.22 -14.75 0.37
N GLY A 233 8.93 -14.93 0.41
CA GLY A 233 8.17 -15.39 -0.75
C GLY A 233 6.69 -15.62 -0.42
N PRO A 234 5.87 -15.95 -1.42
CA PRO A 234 4.41 -16.04 -1.27
C PRO A 234 3.92 -17.08 -0.24
N LYS A 235 4.80 -18.00 0.18
CA LYS A 235 4.49 -19.05 1.16
C LYS A 235 5.23 -18.88 2.50
N ASP A 236 6.08 -17.87 2.60
CA ASP A 236 6.87 -17.61 3.79
C ASP A 236 7.04 -16.10 4.00
N SER A 237 5.94 -15.41 4.14
CA SER A 237 5.80 -14.01 4.56
C SER A 237 4.33 -13.62 4.60
N LEU A 238 4.01 -12.46 5.16
CA LEU A 238 2.69 -11.84 5.13
C LEU A 238 1.55 -12.74 5.66
N TYR A 239 1.84 -13.61 6.62
CA TYR A 239 0.88 -14.60 7.13
C TYR A 239 -0.39 -13.95 7.68
N GLY A 240 -0.22 -12.92 8.51
CA GLY A 240 -1.33 -12.20 9.14
C GLY A 240 -2.18 -11.44 8.15
N SER A 241 -1.55 -10.68 7.26
CA SER A 241 -2.27 -9.89 6.26
C SER A 241 -2.97 -10.78 5.23
N GLN A 242 -2.36 -11.90 4.81
CA GLN A 242 -3.01 -12.87 3.92
C GLN A 242 -4.27 -13.46 4.55
N HIS A 243 -4.18 -13.90 5.82
CA HIS A 243 -5.31 -14.46 6.55
C HIS A 243 -6.41 -13.42 6.77
N LEU A 244 -6.06 -12.26 7.30
CA LEU A 244 -7.03 -11.20 7.61
C LEU A 244 -7.73 -10.65 6.35
N ALA A 245 -7.00 -10.45 5.25
CA ALA A 245 -7.61 -10.00 4.00
C ALA A 245 -8.63 -11.01 3.46
N GLN A 246 -8.32 -12.32 3.52
CA GLN A 246 -9.26 -13.37 3.15
C GLN A 246 -10.49 -13.41 4.07
N LEU A 247 -10.29 -13.25 5.37
CA LEU A 247 -11.38 -13.17 6.34
C LEU A 247 -12.29 -11.97 6.08
N MET A 248 -11.69 -10.79 5.83
CA MET A 248 -12.44 -9.57 5.56
C MET A 248 -13.20 -9.61 4.21
N GLU A 249 -12.64 -10.27 3.21
CA GLU A 249 -13.32 -10.51 1.92
C GLU A 249 -14.58 -11.36 2.06
N SER A 250 -14.55 -12.37 2.92
CA SER A 250 -15.66 -13.28 3.18
C SER A 250 -16.66 -12.78 4.23
N THR A 251 -16.31 -11.73 4.98
CA THR A 251 -17.14 -11.21 6.08
C THR A 251 -18.05 -10.08 5.59
N PRO A 252 -19.37 -10.21 5.69
CA PRO A 252 -20.31 -9.15 5.32
C PRO A 252 -20.11 -7.88 6.15
N HIS A 253 -20.29 -6.71 5.50
CA HIS A 253 -20.31 -5.40 6.13
C HIS A 253 -21.44 -4.56 5.54
N GLY A 254 -22.50 -4.31 6.33
CA GLY A 254 -23.70 -3.64 5.84
C GLY A 254 -24.44 -4.45 4.75
N LEU A 255 -25.18 -3.76 3.91
CA LEU A 255 -26.00 -4.38 2.86
C LEU A 255 -25.17 -4.50 1.56
N GLY A 256 -24.87 -5.74 1.16
CA GLY A 256 -24.27 -6.04 -0.14
C GLY A 256 -22.79 -5.70 -0.27
N SER A 257 -22.09 -5.48 0.84
CA SER A 257 -20.65 -5.20 0.88
C SER A 257 -19.92 -6.15 1.83
N THR A 258 -18.61 -6.19 1.76
CA THR A 258 -17.74 -6.96 2.66
C THR A 258 -16.84 -6.03 3.47
N ARG A 259 -16.21 -6.56 4.53
CA ARG A 259 -15.29 -5.77 5.37
C ARG A 259 -14.10 -5.22 4.58
N ILE A 260 -13.62 -5.92 3.54
CA ILE A 260 -12.54 -5.43 2.70
C ILE A 260 -13.00 -4.26 1.81
N GLN A 261 -14.21 -4.35 1.25
CA GLN A 261 -14.82 -3.29 0.43
C GLN A 261 -15.21 -2.04 1.25
N ALA A 262 -15.31 -2.17 2.55
CA ALA A 262 -15.51 -1.04 3.45
C ALA A 262 -14.24 -0.21 3.66
N ILE A 263 -13.07 -0.69 3.24
CA ILE A 263 -11.82 0.04 3.35
C ILE A 263 -11.77 1.14 2.28
N GLU A 264 -11.97 2.39 2.70
CA GLU A 264 -11.87 3.58 1.83
C GLU A 264 -10.41 3.90 1.44
N LEU A 265 -9.50 3.73 2.41
CA LEU A 265 -8.07 3.91 2.23
C LEU A 265 -7.32 2.99 3.18
N PHE A 266 -6.43 2.18 2.63
CA PHE A 266 -5.44 1.42 3.40
C PHE A 266 -4.11 2.17 3.39
N MET A 267 -3.57 2.47 4.56
CA MET A 267 -2.28 3.14 4.72
C MET A 267 -1.38 2.27 5.60
N LEU A 268 -0.34 1.71 5.00
CA LEU A 268 0.65 0.91 5.70
C LEU A 268 1.78 1.79 6.21
N LEU A 269 2.18 1.54 7.45
CA LEU A 269 3.35 2.14 8.10
C LEU A 269 4.37 1.04 8.34
N ASP A 270 5.48 1.12 7.64
CA ASP A 270 6.60 0.23 7.80
C ASP A 270 7.93 0.95 7.64
N LEU A 271 9.03 0.40 8.18
CA LEU A 271 10.41 0.90 8.09
C LEU A 271 10.57 2.37 8.53
N LEU A 272 9.81 2.81 9.54
CA LEU A 272 9.86 4.18 10.06
C LEU A 272 10.69 4.25 11.34
N GLY A 273 11.34 5.40 11.56
CA GLY A 273 12.14 5.69 12.76
C GLY A 273 13.62 5.94 12.49
N ALA A 274 14.11 5.66 11.29
CA ALA A 274 15.43 6.12 10.84
C ALA A 274 15.41 7.62 10.56
N PRO A 275 16.57 8.32 10.65
CA PRO A 275 16.65 9.73 10.32
C PRO A 275 16.34 10.01 8.84
N ASN A 276 15.67 11.14 8.58
CA ASN A 276 15.48 11.69 7.24
C ASN A 276 14.76 10.74 6.25
N PRO A 277 13.57 10.25 6.59
CA PRO A 277 12.82 9.36 5.69
C PRO A 277 12.38 10.11 4.43
N THR A 278 12.29 9.40 3.30
CA THR A 278 11.67 9.90 2.07
C THR A 278 10.53 8.99 1.65
N PHE A 279 9.41 9.59 1.23
CA PHE A 279 8.21 8.89 0.83
C PHE A 279 7.89 9.17 -0.63
N TYR A 280 7.42 8.14 -1.35
CA TYR A 280 7.03 8.21 -2.76
C TYR A 280 5.62 7.67 -2.95
N SER A 281 4.95 8.12 -4.02
CA SER A 281 3.63 7.60 -4.39
C SER A 281 3.80 6.34 -5.23
N HIS A 282 3.52 5.18 -4.63
CA HIS A 282 3.64 3.88 -5.30
C HIS A 282 2.40 3.50 -6.13
N PHE A 283 1.22 4.05 -5.79
CA PHE A 283 -0.06 3.61 -6.36
C PHE A 283 -0.84 4.78 -6.97
N PRO A 284 -1.12 4.75 -8.29
CA PRO A 284 -1.86 5.83 -8.97
C PRO A 284 -3.25 6.08 -8.37
N ARG A 285 -3.97 5.04 -7.95
CA ARG A 285 -5.32 5.16 -7.37
C ARG A 285 -5.32 5.95 -6.06
N THR A 286 -4.28 5.88 -5.27
CA THR A 286 -4.14 6.58 -3.99
C THR A 286 -3.27 7.84 -4.05
N ALA A 287 -2.75 8.21 -5.24
CA ALA A 287 -1.88 9.37 -5.43
C ALA A 287 -2.49 10.68 -4.88
N ARG A 288 -3.83 10.84 -4.97
CA ARG A 288 -4.54 11.99 -4.39
C ARG A 288 -4.31 12.13 -2.88
N TRP A 289 -4.24 11.02 -2.15
CA TRP A 289 -3.99 11.00 -0.71
C TRP A 289 -2.54 11.32 -0.39
N PHE A 290 -1.61 10.81 -1.19
CA PHE A 290 -0.20 11.17 -1.11
C PHE A 290 0.02 12.68 -1.32
N HIS A 291 -0.58 13.28 -2.34
CA HIS A 291 -0.53 14.72 -2.56
C HIS A 291 -1.16 15.52 -1.42
N ARG A 292 -2.17 14.95 -0.74
CA ARG A 292 -2.76 15.55 0.46
C ARG A 292 -1.76 15.55 1.62
N LEU A 293 -1.05 14.44 1.87
CA LEU A 293 0.01 14.37 2.88
C LEU A 293 1.12 15.40 2.60
N ARG A 294 1.54 15.51 1.35
CA ARG A 294 2.50 16.53 0.93
C ARG A 294 2.00 17.97 1.18
N SER A 295 0.72 18.21 0.98
CA SER A 295 0.11 19.53 1.26
C SER A 295 0.06 19.81 2.76
N ILE A 296 -0.17 18.79 3.58
CA ILE A 296 -0.11 18.87 5.04
C ILE A 296 1.31 19.20 5.48
N GLU A 297 2.32 18.46 4.97
CA GLU A 297 3.73 18.71 5.25
C GLU A 297 4.12 20.17 4.96
N LYS A 298 3.81 20.68 3.74
CA LYS A 298 4.02 22.09 3.39
C LYS A 298 3.41 23.07 4.39
N ARG A 299 2.24 22.74 4.89
CA ARG A 299 1.55 23.58 5.86
C ARG A 299 2.24 23.53 7.22
N LEU A 300 2.62 22.35 7.69
CA LEU A 300 3.33 22.18 8.96
C LEU A 300 4.67 22.91 8.97
N HIS A 301 5.42 22.87 7.86
CA HIS A 301 6.65 23.67 7.70
C HIS A 301 6.37 25.17 7.82
N ARG A 302 5.34 25.70 7.12
CA ARG A 302 4.98 27.11 7.20
C ARG A 302 4.58 27.58 8.61
N LEU A 303 4.06 26.64 9.41
CA LEU A 303 3.68 26.90 10.79
C LEU A 303 4.79 26.64 11.82
N ASN A 304 6.00 26.25 11.36
CA ASN A 304 7.11 25.81 12.20
C ASN A 304 6.74 24.67 13.15
N LEU A 305 5.93 23.71 12.68
CA LEU A 305 5.46 22.56 13.43
C LEU A 305 6.13 21.25 12.98
N LEU A 306 6.98 21.31 11.97
CA LEU A 306 7.71 20.17 11.43
C LEU A 306 9.13 20.58 11.09
N GLN A 307 10.11 19.77 11.49
CA GLN A 307 11.51 19.94 11.12
C GLN A 307 11.68 19.65 9.63
N SER A 308 12.50 20.46 8.94
CA SER A 308 12.81 20.25 7.52
C SER A 308 13.71 19.05 7.33
N HIS A 309 13.49 18.31 6.24
CA HIS A 309 14.39 17.26 5.80
C HIS A 309 15.75 17.86 5.41
N PRO A 310 16.89 17.33 5.89
CA PRO A 310 18.20 17.97 5.69
C PRO A 310 18.70 17.96 4.24
N TRP A 311 18.30 16.95 3.46
CA TRP A 311 18.75 16.77 2.08
C TRP A 311 17.75 17.28 1.05
N GLU A 312 16.50 17.43 1.44
CA GLU A 312 15.40 17.81 0.58
C GLU A 312 14.43 18.74 1.31
N VAL A 313 13.72 19.57 0.56
CA VAL A 313 12.77 20.52 1.12
C VAL A 313 11.54 19.79 1.75
N MET A 314 11.26 18.58 1.27
CA MET A 314 10.07 17.81 1.62
C MET A 314 10.41 16.35 1.90
N TYR A 315 9.72 15.75 2.88
CA TYR A 315 9.75 14.30 3.12
C TYR A 315 8.97 13.52 2.04
N PHE A 316 7.82 14.07 1.60
CA PHE A 316 6.98 13.47 0.55
C PHE A 316 7.40 13.97 -0.83
N GLN A 317 8.09 13.10 -1.59
CA GLN A 317 8.70 13.41 -2.88
C GLN A 317 7.72 13.32 -4.05
N THR A 318 8.01 14.00 -5.16
CA THR A 318 7.18 14.00 -6.38
C THR A 318 7.69 13.07 -7.48
N GLY A 319 8.83 12.46 -7.29
CA GLY A 319 9.41 11.52 -8.26
C GLY A 319 8.68 10.17 -8.29
N GLU A 320 9.07 9.33 -9.22
CA GLU A 320 8.67 7.93 -9.22
C GLU A 320 9.41 7.18 -8.10
N PRO A 321 8.75 6.17 -7.51
CA PRO A 321 9.38 5.36 -6.48
C PRO A 321 10.60 4.61 -7.06
N PRO A 322 11.72 4.56 -6.33
CA PRO A 322 12.95 3.93 -6.81
C PRO A 322 12.85 2.40 -6.90
N ILE A 323 11.89 1.80 -6.19
CA ILE A 323 11.64 0.35 -6.13
C ILE A 323 10.15 0.07 -6.07
N SER A 324 9.74 -1.14 -6.48
CA SER A 324 8.44 -1.68 -6.14
C SER A 324 8.42 -2.17 -4.70
N VAL A 325 7.27 -2.05 -4.04
CA VAL A 325 7.08 -2.48 -2.65
C VAL A 325 6.12 -3.67 -2.62
N GLU A 326 6.57 -4.77 -2.01
CA GLU A 326 5.73 -5.92 -1.64
C GLU A 326 5.69 -5.98 -0.10
N ASP A 327 4.49 -5.89 0.47
CA ASP A 327 4.30 -5.77 1.90
C ASP A 327 2.83 -6.09 2.27
N ASP A 328 2.45 -5.95 3.52
CA ASP A 328 1.13 -6.28 4.09
C ASP A 328 -0.09 -5.68 3.37
N HIS A 329 0.10 -4.62 2.58
CA HIS A 329 -0.97 -4.06 1.76
C HIS A 329 -1.35 -4.94 0.55
N ILE A 330 -0.43 -5.78 0.06
CA ILE A 330 -0.63 -6.59 -1.16
C ILE A 330 -1.80 -7.58 -1.05
N PRO A 331 -1.97 -8.33 0.06
CA PRO A 331 -3.12 -9.23 0.21
C PRO A 331 -4.47 -8.51 0.15
N PHE A 332 -4.55 -7.29 0.69
CA PHE A 332 -5.76 -6.44 0.62
C PHE A 332 -5.97 -5.89 -0.79
N LEU A 333 -4.93 -5.33 -1.40
CA LEU A 333 -4.99 -4.74 -2.75
C LEU A 333 -5.44 -5.75 -3.81
N ARG A 334 -5.11 -7.04 -3.65
CA ARG A 334 -5.50 -8.09 -4.60
C ARG A 334 -6.97 -8.51 -4.49
N ARG A 335 -7.67 -8.10 -3.44
CA ARG A 335 -9.06 -8.50 -3.12
C ARG A 335 -10.05 -7.33 -3.16
N ASP A 336 -9.54 -6.11 -3.29
CA ASP A 336 -10.35 -4.88 -3.39
C ASP A 336 -10.94 -4.66 -4.82
#